data_195e578d20a1c25ba7b462532211f129
#
_entry.id   195e578d20a1c25ba7b462532211f129
#
_cell.length_a   1.000
_cell.length_b   1.000
_cell.length_c   1.000
_cell.angle_alpha   90.00
_cell.angle_beta   90.00
_cell.angle_gamma   90.00
#
_symmetry.space_group_name_H-M   'P 1'
#
loop_
_entity.id
_entity.type
_entity.pdbx_description
1 polymer ?
#
loop_
_entity_poly.entity_id
_entity_poly.type
_entity_poly.pdbx_seq_one_letter_code
_entity_poly.pdbx_strand_id
1 'polypeptide(L)'
;DTAAKPCYDQQAVMRRYDVIREICDYMLDMGWGPYQNDHEDANGQFEMNWEFDDALVTADRHSFFKFMTKSIAEKHGLRATFMPKPIEGLTGNGCHAHISVWDAPGAAAKINVFATDKGEGPTGELGLSEKGKHFLGGIMKHASALAAITNPTVNSYKRINAPRTMSGATWAPNTVTWTGNNRTHMVRVPGPGRFELRLPDGAVNPYLLQAIIIAAGLDGVQTQADPGKRWDIDMYAEGHKVRGAPKLPLNMLDGLREYDKNKSLKAAMGQEFSAAYLKMKYQEWNSFMSHFSSWEKDNTLDI
;
A
#
# COMPACT_ATOMS: atom_id res chain seq x y z
N ASP A 1 -21.95 -3.41 11.24
CA ASP A 1 -21.25 -2.84 12.39
C ASP A 1 -21.64 -1.39 12.60
N THR A 2 -22.07 -1.04 13.81
CA THR A 2 -22.60 0.29 14.17
C THR A 2 -21.74 0.99 15.23
N ALA A 3 -20.55 0.46 15.55
CA ALA A 3 -19.67 1.10 16.51
C ALA A 3 -19.19 2.46 15.98
N ALA A 4 -19.19 3.48 16.84
CA ALA A 4 -18.82 4.83 16.44
C ALA A 4 -17.33 4.98 16.06
N LYS A 5 -16.46 4.19 16.69
CA LYS A 5 -15.01 4.12 16.43
C LYS A 5 -14.54 2.68 16.63
N PRO A 6 -14.72 1.80 15.65
CA PRO A 6 -14.48 0.37 15.80
C PRO A 6 -13.01 -0.06 15.70
N CYS A 7 -12.10 0.86 15.40
CA CYS A 7 -10.68 0.56 15.19
C CYS A 7 -10.09 -0.15 16.41
N TYR A 8 -9.61 -1.38 16.21
CA TYR A 8 -9.06 -2.29 17.24
C TYR A 8 -10.06 -2.69 18.34
N ASP A 9 -11.38 -2.50 18.10
CA ASP A 9 -12.42 -2.96 19.03
C ASP A 9 -12.61 -4.47 18.90
N GLN A 10 -12.35 -5.19 19.98
CA GLN A 10 -12.46 -6.64 20.00
C GLN A 10 -13.91 -7.14 19.84
N GLN A 11 -14.89 -6.43 20.36
CA GLN A 11 -16.30 -6.79 20.16
C GLN A 11 -16.71 -6.64 18.68
N ALA A 12 -16.15 -5.65 17.98
CA ALA A 12 -16.39 -5.47 16.56
C ALA A 12 -15.81 -6.63 15.73
N VAL A 13 -14.62 -7.12 16.09
CA VAL A 13 -14.06 -8.35 15.51
C VAL A 13 -14.98 -9.55 15.75
N MET A 14 -15.44 -9.74 16.99
CA MET A 14 -16.24 -10.90 17.39
C MET A 14 -17.60 -10.96 16.68
N ARG A 15 -18.15 -9.85 16.21
CA ARG A 15 -19.40 -9.83 15.43
C ARG A 15 -19.32 -10.56 14.09
N ARG A 16 -18.10 -10.78 13.56
CA ARG A 16 -17.82 -11.49 12.30
C ARG A 16 -16.74 -12.54 12.46
N TYR A 17 -16.57 -13.01 13.69
CA TYR A 17 -15.53 -13.97 14.02
C TYR A 17 -15.71 -15.32 13.29
N ASP A 18 -16.93 -15.71 12.99
CA ASP A 18 -17.27 -16.89 12.20
C ASP A 18 -16.60 -16.84 10.80
N VAL A 19 -16.72 -15.72 10.10
CA VAL A 19 -16.08 -15.51 8.79
C VAL A 19 -14.57 -15.43 8.91
N ILE A 20 -14.09 -14.64 9.88
CA ILE A 20 -12.65 -14.44 10.10
C ILE A 20 -11.97 -15.76 10.43
N ARG A 21 -12.58 -16.54 11.35
CA ARG A 21 -12.09 -17.84 11.73
C ARG A 21 -12.01 -18.81 10.55
N GLU A 22 -13.06 -18.90 9.73
CA GLU A 22 -13.07 -19.80 8.58
C GLU A 22 -11.94 -19.44 7.58
N ILE A 23 -11.69 -18.14 7.35
CA ILE A 23 -10.56 -17.71 6.51
C ILE A 23 -9.24 -18.14 7.15
N CYS A 24 -9.06 -17.91 8.46
CA CYS A 24 -7.83 -18.28 9.17
C CYS A 24 -7.60 -19.80 9.19
N ASP A 25 -8.64 -20.59 9.36
CA ASP A 25 -8.55 -22.06 9.35
C ASP A 25 -8.01 -22.55 8.00
N TYR A 26 -8.50 -22.02 6.86
CA TYR A 26 -7.94 -22.33 5.54
C TYR A 26 -6.50 -21.83 5.38
N MET A 27 -6.17 -20.64 5.92
CA MET A 27 -4.79 -20.13 5.87
C MET A 27 -3.83 -21.02 6.66
N LEU A 28 -4.27 -21.54 7.82
CA LEU A 28 -3.50 -22.50 8.62
C LEU A 28 -3.31 -23.82 7.88
N ASP A 29 -4.37 -24.38 7.28
CA ASP A 29 -4.31 -25.61 6.51
C ASP A 29 -3.34 -25.49 5.31
N MET A 30 -3.23 -24.32 4.72
CA MET A 30 -2.29 -24.01 3.63
C MET A 30 -0.88 -23.63 4.13
N GLY A 31 -0.64 -23.58 5.43
CA GLY A 31 0.66 -23.26 6.00
C GLY A 31 1.07 -21.78 5.86
N TRP A 32 0.11 -20.85 5.80
CA TRP A 32 0.45 -19.43 5.66
C TRP A 32 0.81 -18.73 6.98
N GLY A 33 0.53 -19.33 8.11
CA GLY A 33 0.83 -18.78 9.44
C GLY A 33 0.13 -17.43 9.72
N PRO A 34 -1.22 -17.37 9.69
CA PRO A 34 -1.92 -16.18 10.12
C PRO A 34 -1.66 -15.93 11.62
N TYR A 35 -1.28 -14.69 11.98
CA TYR A 35 -0.86 -14.39 13.36
C TYR A 35 -1.62 -13.22 13.99
N GLN A 36 -2.28 -12.38 13.19
CA GLN A 36 -3.02 -11.23 13.69
C GLN A 36 -4.21 -10.90 12.80
N ASN A 37 -5.35 -10.64 13.46
CA ASN A 37 -6.56 -10.14 12.81
C ASN A 37 -7.11 -8.99 13.64
N ASP A 38 -7.40 -7.88 13.00
CA ASP A 38 -7.90 -6.68 13.65
C ASP A 38 -9.20 -6.21 13.00
N HIS A 39 -10.07 -5.58 13.79
CA HIS A 39 -11.06 -4.68 13.24
C HIS A 39 -10.37 -3.35 12.89
N GLU A 40 -10.45 -2.95 11.64
CA GLU A 40 -9.86 -1.72 11.16
C GLU A 40 -10.77 -0.50 11.39
N ASP A 41 -10.37 0.65 10.88
CA ASP A 41 -10.96 1.95 11.23
C ASP A 41 -12.40 2.13 10.69
N ALA A 42 -12.71 1.58 9.51
CA ALA A 42 -14.05 1.66 8.95
C ALA A 42 -14.95 0.54 9.47
N ASN A 43 -16.24 0.83 9.64
CA ASN A 43 -17.23 -0.17 10.04
C ASN A 43 -17.23 -1.38 9.08
N GLY A 44 -17.11 -2.57 9.64
CA GLY A 44 -17.04 -3.82 8.87
C GLY A 44 -15.74 -3.99 8.06
N GLN A 45 -14.69 -3.28 8.42
CA GLN A 45 -13.36 -3.41 7.82
C GLN A 45 -12.47 -4.25 8.74
N PHE A 46 -11.77 -5.22 8.13
CA PHE A 46 -10.91 -6.15 8.86
C PHE A 46 -9.54 -6.22 8.18
N GLU A 47 -8.49 -6.37 8.98
CA GLU A 47 -7.13 -6.63 8.52
C GLU A 47 -6.74 -8.06 8.89
N MET A 48 -6.05 -8.74 7.97
CA MET A 48 -5.48 -10.06 8.19
C MET A 48 -4.00 -10.03 7.85
N ASN A 49 -3.18 -10.54 8.76
CA ASN A 49 -1.74 -10.62 8.63
C ASN A 49 -1.28 -12.07 8.71
N TRP A 50 -0.30 -12.44 7.90
CA TRP A 50 0.32 -13.77 7.90
C TRP A 50 1.84 -13.67 7.74
N GLU A 51 2.52 -14.77 8.03
CA GLU A 51 3.98 -14.83 7.96
C GLU A 51 4.48 -14.46 6.56
N PHE A 52 5.57 -13.66 6.53
CA PHE A 52 6.21 -13.25 5.29
C PHE A 52 6.84 -14.43 4.56
N ASP A 53 6.96 -14.32 3.24
CA ASP A 53 7.57 -15.31 2.39
C ASP A 53 8.25 -14.64 1.19
N ASP A 54 8.87 -15.42 0.31
CA ASP A 54 9.43 -14.92 -0.94
C ASP A 54 8.38 -14.14 -1.75
N ALA A 55 8.83 -13.13 -2.49
CA ALA A 55 7.96 -12.18 -3.18
C ALA A 55 6.94 -12.86 -4.10
N LEU A 56 7.36 -13.90 -4.86
CA LEU A 56 6.45 -14.64 -5.75
C LEU A 56 5.40 -15.44 -4.96
N VAL A 57 5.83 -16.16 -3.93
CA VAL A 57 4.93 -16.92 -3.03
C VAL A 57 3.93 -15.97 -2.36
N THR A 58 4.39 -14.80 -1.91
CA THR A 58 3.51 -13.78 -1.33
C THR A 58 2.47 -13.27 -2.35
N ALA A 59 2.86 -13.09 -3.62
CA ALA A 59 1.93 -12.68 -4.67
C ALA A 59 0.87 -13.77 -4.96
N ASP A 60 1.27 -15.04 -5.00
CA ASP A 60 0.35 -16.18 -5.15
C ASP A 60 -0.65 -16.23 -4.00
N ARG A 61 -0.16 -16.18 -2.75
CA ARG A 61 -1.00 -16.17 -1.54
C ARG A 61 -1.97 -14.99 -1.54
N HIS A 62 -1.51 -13.81 -1.86
CA HIS A 62 -2.36 -12.61 -1.90
C HIS A 62 -3.45 -12.73 -2.99
N SER A 63 -3.12 -13.26 -4.16
CA SER A 63 -4.09 -13.47 -5.23
C SER A 63 -5.18 -14.46 -4.79
N PHE A 64 -4.77 -15.58 -4.19
CA PHE A 64 -5.69 -16.59 -3.68
C PHE A 64 -6.48 -16.08 -2.46
N PHE A 65 -5.86 -15.34 -1.54
CA PHE A 65 -6.53 -14.71 -0.41
C PHE A 65 -7.72 -13.85 -0.84
N LYS A 66 -7.55 -13.02 -1.87
CA LYS A 66 -8.65 -12.18 -2.39
C LYS A 66 -9.81 -13.01 -2.93
N PHE A 67 -9.53 -14.11 -3.61
CA PHE A 67 -10.53 -15.06 -4.09
C PHE A 67 -11.22 -15.78 -2.93
N MET A 68 -10.46 -16.40 -2.06
CA MET A 68 -10.92 -17.15 -0.89
C MET A 68 -11.82 -16.31 0.03
N THR A 69 -11.36 -15.10 0.38
CA THR A 69 -12.11 -14.17 1.24
C THR A 69 -13.46 -13.81 0.64
N LYS A 70 -13.54 -13.56 -0.67
CA LYS A 70 -14.81 -13.26 -1.35
C LYS A 70 -15.75 -14.47 -1.34
N SER A 71 -15.23 -15.67 -1.61
CA SER A 71 -16.01 -16.90 -1.63
C SER A 71 -16.56 -17.25 -0.24
N ILE A 72 -15.75 -17.13 0.81
CA ILE A 72 -16.18 -17.36 2.18
C ILE A 72 -17.21 -16.31 2.61
N ALA A 73 -16.98 -15.03 2.34
CA ALA A 73 -17.93 -13.98 2.66
C ALA A 73 -19.31 -14.25 2.01
N GLU A 74 -19.33 -14.65 0.74
CA GLU A 74 -20.57 -14.99 0.01
C GLU A 74 -21.30 -16.16 0.65
N LYS A 75 -20.59 -17.21 1.09
CA LYS A 75 -21.13 -18.35 1.85
C LYS A 75 -21.82 -17.90 3.14
N HIS A 76 -21.34 -16.84 3.78
CA HIS A 76 -21.94 -16.25 4.98
C HIS A 76 -22.96 -15.13 4.68
N GLY A 77 -23.41 -15.00 3.44
CA GLY A 77 -24.38 -13.96 3.02
C GLY A 77 -23.82 -12.54 3.01
N LEU A 78 -22.50 -12.39 2.93
CA LEU A 78 -21.79 -11.14 2.93
C LEU A 78 -21.11 -10.89 1.58
N ARG A 79 -20.70 -9.64 1.33
CA ARG A 79 -19.84 -9.28 0.21
C ARG A 79 -18.52 -8.72 0.73
N ALA A 80 -17.41 -9.41 0.49
CA ALA A 80 -16.09 -8.85 0.72
C ALA A 80 -15.65 -7.98 -0.47
N THR A 81 -15.05 -6.83 -0.17
CA THR A 81 -14.52 -5.93 -1.18
C THR A 81 -13.09 -5.49 -0.84
N PHE A 82 -12.26 -5.43 -1.85
CA PHE A 82 -10.90 -4.84 -1.82
C PHE A 82 -10.87 -3.49 -2.56
N MET A 83 -12.03 -2.89 -2.81
CA MET A 83 -12.14 -1.56 -3.41
C MET A 83 -11.40 -0.54 -2.55
N PRO A 84 -10.52 0.30 -3.10
CA PRO A 84 -9.66 1.19 -2.30
C PRO A 84 -10.42 2.16 -1.40
N LYS A 85 -11.52 2.72 -1.88
CA LYS A 85 -12.39 3.64 -1.12
C LYS A 85 -13.87 3.29 -1.39
N PRO A 86 -14.42 2.28 -0.68
CA PRO A 86 -15.79 1.81 -0.97
C PRO A 86 -16.87 2.74 -0.44
N ILE A 87 -16.62 3.45 0.68
CA ILE A 87 -17.62 4.26 1.36
C ILE A 87 -17.03 5.66 1.63
N GLU A 88 -17.79 6.68 1.27
CA GLU A 88 -17.43 8.07 1.57
C GLU A 88 -17.43 8.32 3.09
N GLY A 89 -16.49 9.14 3.56
CA GLY A 89 -16.36 9.46 5.00
C GLY A 89 -15.71 8.36 5.85
N LEU A 90 -15.60 7.12 5.38
CA LEU A 90 -14.93 6.02 6.07
C LEU A 90 -13.53 5.76 5.51
N THR A 91 -12.68 5.11 6.29
CA THR A 91 -11.31 4.72 5.87
C THR A 91 -11.34 3.72 4.72
N GLY A 92 -10.40 3.86 3.80
CA GLY A 92 -10.26 2.98 2.64
C GLY A 92 -9.39 1.76 2.91
N ASN A 93 -9.42 0.79 1.97
CA ASN A 93 -8.65 -0.45 2.06
C ASN A 93 -7.21 -0.25 1.58
N GLY A 94 -6.26 -0.24 2.53
CA GLY A 94 -4.84 -0.32 2.26
C GLY A 94 -4.40 -1.76 1.95
N CYS A 95 -3.26 -1.87 1.27
CA CYS A 95 -2.51 -3.11 1.12
C CYS A 95 -1.07 -2.81 1.48
N HIS A 96 -0.81 -2.68 2.77
CA HIS A 96 0.50 -2.24 3.25
C HIS A 96 1.54 -3.34 3.03
N ALA A 97 2.62 -3.02 2.31
CA ALA A 97 3.67 -3.98 1.99
C ALA A 97 4.82 -3.85 2.99
N HIS A 98 5.03 -4.88 3.81
CA HIS A 98 6.22 -5.02 4.63
C HIS A 98 7.34 -5.65 3.81
N ILE A 99 8.50 -5.01 3.75
CA ILE A 99 9.58 -5.35 2.84
C ILE A 99 10.87 -5.54 3.62
N SER A 100 11.50 -6.68 3.41
CA SER A 100 12.87 -7.00 3.83
C SER A 100 13.58 -7.74 2.69
N VAL A 101 14.90 -7.68 2.65
CA VAL A 101 15.71 -8.41 1.66
C VAL A 101 16.70 -9.30 2.38
N TRP A 102 16.82 -10.53 1.92
CA TRP A 102 17.63 -11.55 2.53
C TRP A 102 18.72 -12.05 1.57
N ASP A 103 19.79 -12.61 2.10
CA ASP A 103 20.97 -13.06 1.38
C ASP A 103 20.74 -14.31 0.51
N ALA A 104 19.65 -15.05 0.77
CA ALA A 104 19.24 -16.22 0.02
C ALA A 104 17.71 -16.39 0.06
N PRO A 105 17.12 -17.14 -0.87
CA PRO A 105 15.68 -17.38 -0.87
C PRO A 105 15.25 -18.39 0.21
N GLY A 106 14.02 -18.22 0.71
CA GLY A 106 13.31 -19.14 1.57
C GLY A 106 14.09 -19.54 2.83
N ALA A 107 14.06 -20.81 3.19
CA ALA A 107 14.73 -21.36 4.38
C ALA A 107 16.26 -21.30 4.35
N ALA A 108 16.89 -21.00 3.21
CA ALA A 108 18.32 -20.78 3.10
C ALA A 108 18.76 -19.39 3.57
N ALA A 109 17.83 -18.46 3.72
CA ALA A 109 18.12 -17.09 4.16
C ALA A 109 18.63 -17.06 5.60
N LYS A 110 19.74 -16.36 5.83
CA LYS A 110 20.36 -16.24 7.16
C LYS A 110 20.60 -14.79 7.57
N ILE A 111 20.82 -13.91 6.60
CA ILE A 111 21.19 -12.52 6.84
C ILE A 111 20.15 -11.61 6.20
N ASN A 112 19.48 -10.79 7.03
CA ASN A 112 18.66 -9.71 6.55
C ASN A 112 19.55 -8.58 6.03
N VAL A 113 19.57 -8.36 4.72
CA VAL A 113 20.42 -7.38 4.04
C VAL A 113 20.07 -5.94 4.42
N PHE A 114 18.82 -5.70 4.85
CA PHE A 114 18.37 -4.38 5.29
C PHE A 114 18.74 -4.07 6.74
N ALA A 115 19.05 -5.08 7.55
CA ALA A 115 19.41 -4.88 8.95
C ALA A 115 20.87 -4.45 9.11
N THR A 116 21.14 -3.70 10.19
CA THR A 116 22.48 -3.39 10.66
C THR A 116 22.54 -3.41 12.18
N ASP A 117 23.62 -3.92 12.73
CA ASP A 117 23.94 -3.88 14.16
C ASP A 117 24.60 -2.55 14.60
N LYS A 118 24.91 -1.69 13.64
CA LYS A 118 25.50 -0.37 13.90
C LYS A 118 24.41 0.58 14.34
N GLY A 119 24.07 0.59 15.61
CA GLY A 119 23.15 1.47 16.32
C GLY A 119 22.55 2.69 15.62
N GLU A 120 21.91 3.58 16.33
CA GLU A 120 21.40 4.84 15.77
C GLU A 120 22.55 5.76 15.39
N GLY A 121 22.62 6.21 14.14
CA GLY A 121 23.62 7.10 13.58
C GLY A 121 23.47 7.22 12.05
N PRO A 122 24.26 8.04 11.38
CA PRO A 122 24.16 8.22 9.92
C PRO A 122 24.24 6.92 9.12
N THR A 123 24.91 5.89 9.66
CA THR A 123 25.11 4.58 9.02
C THR A 123 24.19 3.48 9.55
N GLY A 124 23.34 3.76 10.54
CA GLY A 124 22.47 2.75 11.19
C GLY A 124 21.10 3.30 11.57
N GLU A 125 20.66 4.36 10.92
CA GLU A 125 19.40 5.03 11.22
C GLU A 125 18.21 4.07 11.20
N LEU A 126 17.51 3.96 12.31
CA LEU A 126 16.38 3.05 12.53
C LEU A 126 16.75 1.55 12.28
N GLY A 127 18.01 1.19 12.42
CA GLY A 127 18.49 -0.17 12.17
C GLY A 127 18.50 -0.58 10.69
N LEU A 128 18.45 0.38 9.76
CA LEU A 128 18.60 0.11 8.34
C LEU A 128 20.07 0.17 7.91
N SER A 129 20.49 -0.83 7.15
CA SER A 129 21.80 -0.83 6.48
C SER A 129 21.84 0.22 5.36
N GLU A 130 23.06 0.52 4.85
CA GLU A 130 23.21 1.38 3.67
C GLU A 130 22.41 0.86 2.46
N LYS A 131 22.40 -0.48 2.23
CA LYS A 131 21.59 -1.08 1.17
C LYS A 131 20.10 -0.89 1.41
N GLY A 132 19.64 -1.05 2.66
CA GLY A 132 18.25 -0.80 3.04
C GLY A 132 17.84 0.65 2.81
N LYS A 133 18.72 1.61 3.15
CA LYS A 133 18.49 3.03 2.88
C LYS A 133 18.44 3.35 1.38
N HIS A 134 19.37 2.82 0.60
CA HIS A 134 19.35 3.02 -0.85
C HIS A 134 18.12 2.41 -1.50
N PHE A 135 17.69 1.23 -1.06
CA PHE A 135 16.45 0.63 -1.53
C PHE A 135 15.23 1.52 -1.19
N LEU A 136 15.16 2.01 0.05
CA LEU A 136 14.16 3.00 0.47
C LEU A 136 14.26 4.27 -0.38
N GLY A 137 15.47 4.77 -0.65
CA GLY A 137 15.72 5.91 -1.53
C GLY A 137 15.12 5.73 -2.92
N GLY A 138 15.23 4.54 -3.48
CA GLY A 138 14.58 4.18 -4.75
C GLY A 138 13.06 4.25 -4.69
N ILE A 139 12.45 3.72 -3.62
CA ILE A 139 11.01 3.83 -3.38
C ILE A 139 10.57 5.30 -3.29
N MET A 140 11.29 6.12 -2.53
CA MET A 140 10.99 7.55 -2.37
C MET A 140 11.12 8.32 -3.69
N LYS A 141 12.21 8.09 -4.43
CA LYS A 141 12.48 8.68 -5.75
C LYS A 141 11.38 8.41 -6.77
N HIS A 142 10.85 7.20 -6.76
CA HIS A 142 9.87 6.74 -7.75
C HIS A 142 8.41 6.79 -7.26
N ALA A 143 8.13 7.28 -6.07
CA ALA A 143 6.82 7.17 -5.41
C ALA A 143 5.63 7.60 -6.26
N SER A 144 5.74 8.73 -6.98
CA SER A 144 4.67 9.21 -7.86
C SER A 144 4.40 8.27 -9.05
N ALA A 145 5.47 7.68 -9.62
CA ALA A 145 5.34 6.70 -10.70
C ALA A 145 4.85 5.34 -10.19
N LEU A 146 5.27 4.95 -8.98
CA LEU A 146 4.77 3.73 -8.32
C LEU A 146 3.25 3.75 -8.20
N ALA A 147 2.64 4.90 -7.92
CA ALA A 147 1.20 5.03 -7.76
C ALA A 147 0.40 4.52 -8.98
N ALA A 148 0.93 4.60 -10.19
CA ALA A 148 0.25 4.05 -11.37
C ALA A 148 0.00 2.53 -11.27
N ILE A 149 0.88 1.80 -10.59
CA ILE A 149 0.81 0.33 -10.43
C ILE A 149 0.24 -0.05 -9.05
N THR A 150 0.66 0.64 -7.99
CA THR A 150 0.26 0.33 -6.61
C THR A 150 -1.15 0.83 -6.27
N ASN A 151 -1.65 1.81 -7.04
CA ASN A 151 -2.96 2.44 -6.90
C ASN A 151 -3.66 2.45 -8.28
N PRO A 152 -4.07 1.26 -8.80
CA PRO A 152 -4.29 1.05 -10.22
C PRO A 152 -5.65 1.51 -10.74
N THR A 153 -6.54 2.05 -9.90
CA THR A 153 -7.90 2.44 -10.31
C THR A 153 -8.18 3.91 -10.05
N VAL A 154 -9.19 4.45 -10.72
CA VAL A 154 -9.65 5.84 -10.44
C VAL A 154 -10.07 6.02 -8.98
N ASN A 155 -10.61 4.96 -8.37
CA ASN A 155 -11.02 4.96 -6.96
C ASN A 155 -9.83 4.97 -6.00
N SER A 156 -8.68 4.45 -6.39
CA SER A 156 -7.43 4.44 -5.59
C SER A 156 -7.03 5.84 -5.13
N TYR A 157 -7.21 6.83 -5.98
CA TYR A 157 -6.82 8.22 -5.71
C TYR A 157 -7.80 8.94 -4.78
N LYS A 158 -9.01 8.42 -4.62
CA LYS A 158 -9.94 8.83 -3.56
C LYS A 158 -9.51 8.31 -2.19
N ARG A 159 -8.68 7.25 -2.13
CA ARG A 159 -8.08 6.77 -0.88
C ARG A 159 -6.85 7.59 -0.50
N ILE A 160 -5.83 7.69 -1.35
CA ILE A 160 -4.56 8.35 -1.00
C ILE A 160 -4.69 9.88 -0.86
N ASN A 161 -5.73 10.48 -1.38
CA ASN A 161 -6.02 11.91 -1.23
C ASN A 161 -7.28 12.17 -0.39
N ALA A 162 -7.71 11.18 0.39
CA ALA A 162 -8.92 11.31 1.20
C ALA A 162 -8.82 12.47 2.19
N PRO A 163 -9.88 13.24 2.39
CA PRO A 163 -10.00 14.12 3.54
C PRO A 163 -10.04 13.28 4.82
N ARG A 164 -9.92 13.94 5.98
CA ARG A 164 -10.06 13.25 7.27
C ARG A 164 -11.41 12.54 7.33
N THR A 165 -11.38 11.30 7.78
CA THR A 165 -12.58 10.47 7.97
C THR A 165 -13.28 10.82 9.28
N MET A 166 -14.39 10.15 9.59
CA MET A 166 -15.13 10.33 10.85
C MET A 166 -14.27 9.97 12.08
N SER A 167 -13.30 9.07 11.95
CA SER A 167 -12.33 8.78 13.03
C SER A 167 -11.31 9.90 13.26
N GLY A 168 -11.19 10.84 12.32
CA GLY A 168 -10.20 11.92 12.35
C GLY A 168 -8.88 11.59 11.66
N ALA A 169 -8.73 10.39 11.15
CA ALA A 169 -7.55 9.91 10.43
C ALA A 169 -7.90 9.55 8.97
N THR A 170 -6.91 9.50 8.10
CA THR A 170 -7.09 9.01 6.73
C THR A 170 -6.50 7.62 6.52
N TRP A 171 -5.52 7.27 7.36
CA TRP A 171 -4.70 6.04 7.28
C TRP A 171 -4.06 5.81 5.91
N ALA A 172 -4.06 6.85 5.06
CA ALA A 172 -3.50 6.82 3.72
C ALA A 172 -2.58 8.03 3.50
N PRO A 173 -1.45 7.86 2.81
CA PRO A 173 -0.53 8.96 2.54
C PRO A 173 -1.05 9.88 1.43
N ASN A 174 -0.64 11.14 1.45
CA ASN A 174 -0.79 12.10 0.35
C ASN A 174 0.52 12.80 -0.02
N THR A 175 1.58 12.51 0.72
CA THR A 175 2.89 13.13 0.59
C THR A 175 3.96 12.06 0.66
N VAL A 176 5.01 12.22 -0.14
CA VAL A 176 6.15 11.30 -0.19
C VAL A 176 7.05 11.60 1.01
N THR A 177 6.83 10.87 2.09
CA THR A 177 7.56 11.03 3.36
C THR A 177 7.86 9.67 4.00
N TRP A 178 8.91 9.62 4.80
CA TRP A 178 9.29 8.45 5.58
C TRP A 178 9.71 8.83 7.00
N THR A 179 9.61 7.88 7.92
CA THR A 179 10.00 8.03 9.32
C THR A 179 10.12 6.68 10.02
N GLY A 180 10.34 6.68 11.32
CA GLY A 180 10.31 5.52 12.18
C GLY A 180 8.91 4.92 12.36
N ASN A 181 8.61 4.44 13.56
CA ASN A 181 7.34 3.76 13.85
C ASN A 181 6.13 4.73 13.93
N ASN A 182 5.77 5.33 12.81
CA ASN A 182 4.63 6.25 12.71
C ASN A 182 3.81 5.99 11.43
N ARG A 183 2.55 5.60 11.61
CA ARG A 183 1.62 5.22 10.53
C ARG A 183 1.06 6.39 9.72
N THR A 184 1.42 7.63 10.02
CA THR A 184 0.93 8.81 9.28
C THR A 184 1.74 9.13 8.03
N HIS A 185 2.83 8.39 7.77
CA HIS A 185 3.74 8.58 6.63
C HIS A 185 3.52 7.55 5.51
N MET A 186 4.03 7.85 4.31
CA MET A 186 4.01 6.91 3.18
C MET A 186 4.88 5.69 3.45
N VAL A 187 6.05 5.88 4.04
CA VAL A 187 6.91 4.78 4.48
C VAL A 187 7.18 4.89 5.97
N ARG A 188 6.98 3.78 6.65
CA ARG A 188 7.23 3.58 8.07
C ARG A 188 8.32 2.54 8.25
N VAL A 189 9.29 2.80 9.12
CA VAL A 189 10.31 1.84 9.56
C VAL A 189 9.93 1.36 10.97
N PRO A 190 9.19 0.25 11.11
CA PRO A 190 8.66 -0.16 12.41
C PRO A 190 9.72 -0.81 13.32
N GLY A 191 10.86 -1.18 12.76
CA GLY A 191 11.98 -1.83 13.45
C GLY A 191 13.11 -2.16 12.49
N PRO A 192 14.22 -2.68 12.99
CA PRO A 192 15.40 -2.98 12.19
C PRO A 192 15.12 -3.92 11.01
N GLY A 193 15.78 -3.67 9.88
CA GLY A 193 15.83 -4.58 8.74
C GLY A 193 14.54 -4.69 7.91
N ARG A 194 13.53 -3.84 8.15
CA ARG A 194 12.31 -3.79 7.32
C ARG A 194 11.71 -2.40 7.28
N PHE A 195 10.96 -2.13 6.25
CA PHE A 195 10.04 -0.99 6.23
C PHE A 195 8.67 -1.40 5.65
N GLU A 196 7.67 -0.59 5.95
CA GLU A 196 6.30 -0.73 5.51
C GLU A 196 6.00 0.36 4.49
N LEU A 197 5.66 -0.03 3.27
CA LEU A 197 5.14 0.88 2.25
C LEU A 197 3.61 0.94 2.36
N ARG A 198 3.09 2.09 2.74
CA ARG A 198 1.66 2.31 3.00
C ARG A 198 0.89 2.87 1.80
N LEU A 199 1.59 3.08 0.67
CA LEU A 199 1.02 3.58 -0.57
C LEU A 199 0.01 2.61 -1.22
N PRO A 200 0.31 1.31 -1.38
CA PRO A 200 -0.55 0.37 -2.12
C PRO A 200 -1.95 0.23 -1.51
N ASP A 201 -2.91 -0.13 -2.33
CA ASP A 201 -4.29 -0.40 -1.91
C ASP A 201 -4.80 -1.79 -2.33
N GLY A 202 -6.01 -2.12 -1.87
CA GLY A 202 -6.60 -3.43 -2.07
C GLY A 202 -6.90 -3.80 -3.53
N ALA A 203 -6.90 -2.85 -4.48
CA ALA A 203 -7.12 -3.12 -5.90
C ALA A 203 -5.86 -3.56 -6.64
N VAL A 204 -4.68 -3.45 -6.02
CA VAL A 204 -3.41 -3.75 -6.66
C VAL A 204 -3.36 -5.20 -7.18
N ASN A 205 -2.71 -5.39 -8.32
CA ASN A 205 -2.30 -6.71 -8.78
C ASN A 205 -1.08 -7.16 -7.97
N PRO A 206 -1.15 -8.29 -7.23
CA PRO A 206 -0.08 -8.71 -6.33
C PRO A 206 1.27 -8.94 -7.00
N TYR A 207 1.28 -9.46 -8.22
CA TYR A 207 2.52 -9.71 -8.98
C TYR A 207 3.16 -8.40 -9.44
N LEU A 208 2.35 -7.47 -9.94
CA LEU A 208 2.84 -6.15 -10.35
C LEU A 208 3.31 -5.31 -9.16
N LEU A 209 2.67 -5.49 -8.00
CA LEU A 209 3.10 -4.85 -6.74
C LEU A 209 4.53 -5.24 -6.40
N GLN A 210 4.80 -6.56 -6.35
CA GLN A 210 6.14 -7.05 -6.03
C GLN A 210 7.18 -6.60 -7.07
N ALA A 211 6.85 -6.74 -8.36
CA ALA A 211 7.75 -6.37 -9.45
C ALA A 211 8.14 -4.89 -9.41
N ILE A 212 7.18 -3.99 -9.23
CA ILE A 212 7.45 -2.54 -9.25
C ILE A 212 8.21 -2.07 -8.01
N ILE A 213 7.95 -2.67 -6.83
CA ILE A 213 8.70 -2.39 -5.61
C ILE A 213 10.17 -2.82 -5.77
N ILE A 214 10.39 -4.04 -6.29
CA ILE A 214 11.73 -4.56 -6.54
C ILE A 214 12.46 -3.68 -7.56
N ALA A 215 11.80 -3.32 -8.67
CA ALA A 215 12.38 -2.44 -9.69
C ALA A 215 12.82 -1.08 -9.13
N ALA A 216 11.95 -0.44 -8.36
CA ALA A 216 12.26 0.85 -7.74
C ALA A 216 13.39 0.76 -6.70
N GLY A 217 13.34 -0.27 -5.85
CA GLY A 217 14.35 -0.48 -4.82
C GLY A 217 15.72 -0.81 -5.41
N LEU A 218 15.78 -1.65 -6.45
CA LEU A 218 17.04 -1.97 -7.13
C LEU A 218 17.64 -0.76 -7.86
N ASP A 219 16.82 0.07 -8.52
CA ASP A 219 17.29 1.35 -9.07
C ASP A 219 17.90 2.22 -7.96
N GLY A 220 17.27 2.25 -6.79
CA GLY A 220 17.80 2.96 -5.63
C GLY A 220 19.15 2.44 -5.15
N VAL A 221 19.32 1.12 -5.06
CA VAL A 221 20.60 0.50 -4.69
C VAL A 221 21.68 0.77 -5.74
N GLN A 222 21.35 0.61 -7.02
CA GLN A 222 22.30 0.84 -8.13
C GLN A 222 22.75 2.29 -8.23
N THR A 223 21.85 3.24 -7.97
CA THR A 223 22.13 4.68 -8.04
C THR A 223 22.54 5.29 -6.71
N GLN A 224 22.65 4.48 -5.64
CA GLN A 224 22.90 4.93 -4.27
C GLN A 224 21.95 6.06 -3.85
N ALA A 225 20.67 5.89 -4.17
CA ALA A 225 19.65 6.90 -3.91
C ALA A 225 19.50 7.17 -2.41
N ASP A 226 19.44 8.45 -2.06
CA ASP A 226 19.16 8.92 -0.71
C ASP A 226 17.62 8.98 -0.52
N PRO A 227 17.05 8.41 0.56
CA PRO A 227 15.63 8.53 0.88
C PRO A 227 15.20 9.97 1.23
N GLY A 228 16.14 10.88 1.39
CA GLY A 228 15.91 12.27 1.77
C GLY A 228 15.60 12.41 3.27
N LYS A 229 15.19 13.59 3.66
CA LYS A 229 14.92 13.94 5.06
C LYS A 229 13.90 13.02 5.71
N ARG A 230 14.25 12.45 6.87
CA ARG A 230 13.31 11.82 7.79
C ARG A 230 12.43 12.88 8.47
N TRP A 231 11.13 12.59 8.57
CA TRP A 231 10.16 13.49 9.16
C TRP A 231 9.54 12.87 10.40
N ASP A 232 10.06 13.17 11.58
CA ASP A 232 9.58 12.63 12.86
C ASP A 232 8.44 13.49 13.42
N ILE A 233 7.35 13.60 12.67
CA ILE A 233 6.15 14.40 13.00
C ILE A 233 4.87 13.61 12.74
N ASP A 234 3.77 14.02 13.33
CA ASP A 234 2.44 13.54 12.97
C ASP A 234 1.96 14.26 11.70
N MET A 235 1.87 13.54 10.57
CA MET A 235 1.45 14.11 9.30
C MET A 235 -0.01 14.60 9.31
N TYR A 236 -0.86 14.08 10.19
CA TYR A 236 -2.24 14.57 10.31
C TYR A 236 -2.30 15.92 11.03
N ALA A 237 -1.50 16.11 12.08
CA ALA A 237 -1.45 17.35 12.83
C ALA A 237 -0.53 18.39 12.18
N GLU A 238 0.64 17.97 11.73
CA GLU A 238 1.75 18.84 11.35
C GLU A 238 2.14 18.76 9.87
N GLY A 239 1.49 17.92 9.05
CA GLY A 239 1.81 17.76 7.63
C GLY A 239 1.79 19.07 6.82
N HIS A 240 1.05 20.06 7.26
CA HIS A 240 1.04 21.41 6.66
C HIS A 240 2.40 22.13 6.80
N LYS A 241 3.25 21.71 7.74
CA LYS A 241 4.60 22.26 7.96
C LYS A 241 5.65 21.65 7.03
N VAL A 242 5.35 20.52 6.41
CA VAL A 242 6.29 19.84 5.50
C VAL A 242 6.51 20.67 4.25
N ARG A 243 7.75 21.05 3.99
CA ARG A 243 8.17 21.77 2.78
C ARG A 243 9.19 20.94 2.02
N GLY A 244 9.09 20.94 0.68
CA GLY A 244 10.05 20.25 -0.20
C GLY A 244 9.79 18.76 -0.41
N ALA A 245 8.90 18.11 0.34
CA ALA A 245 8.47 16.74 0.04
C ALA A 245 7.41 16.75 -1.08
N PRO A 246 7.57 15.91 -2.12
CA PRO A 246 6.60 15.82 -3.20
C PRO A 246 5.22 15.36 -2.71
N LYS A 247 4.17 15.82 -3.36
CA LYS A 247 2.82 15.26 -3.18
C LYS A 247 2.66 14.03 -4.07
N LEU A 248 1.86 13.08 -3.58
CA LEU A 248 1.41 11.97 -4.42
C LEU A 248 0.43 12.45 -5.50
N PRO A 249 0.30 11.73 -6.62
CA PRO A 249 -0.63 12.10 -7.69
C PRO A 249 -2.07 12.29 -7.17
N LEU A 250 -2.77 13.31 -7.66
CA LEU A 250 -4.14 13.61 -7.24
C LEU A 250 -5.18 12.71 -7.90
N ASN A 251 -4.86 12.17 -9.06
CA ASN A 251 -5.73 11.33 -9.85
C ASN A 251 -4.94 10.30 -10.65
N MET A 252 -5.65 9.35 -11.26
CA MET A 252 -5.05 8.28 -12.03
C MET A 252 -4.23 8.78 -13.22
N LEU A 253 -4.69 9.83 -13.92
CA LEU A 253 -3.98 10.38 -15.08
C LEU A 253 -2.61 10.92 -14.69
N ASP A 254 -2.51 11.61 -13.55
CA ASP A 254 -1.23 12.15 -13.07
C ASP A 254 -0.27 11.00 -12.73
N GLY A 255 -0.75 9.95 -12.06
CA GLY A 255 0.06 8.75 -11.80
C GLY A 255 0.55 8.08 -13.09
N LEU A 256 -0.32 7.91 -14.08
CA LEU A 256 0.04 7.33 -15.38
C LEU A 256 1.09 8.18 -16.11
N ARG A 257 0.95 9.50 -16.08
CA ARG A 257 1.94 10.43 -16.69
C ARG A 257 3.31 10.32 -16.01
N GLU A 258 3.34 10.19 -14.68
CA GLU A 258 4.60 10.01 -13.94
C GLU A 258 5.25 8.65 -14.26
N TYR A 259 4.48 7.58 -14.38
CA TYR A 259 5.00 6.29 -14.81
C TYR A 259 5.49 6.33 -16.26
N ASP A 260 4.75 6.96 -17.17
CA ASP A 260 5.13 7.06 -18.59
C ASP A 260 6.45 7.82 -18.81
N LYS A 261 6.71 8.87 -18.04
CA LYS A 261 7.99 9.60 -18.04
C LYS A 261 9.15 8.80 -17.43
N ASN A 262 8.85 7.79 -16.59
CA ASN A 262 9.86 7.09 -15.82
C ASN A 262 10.56 5.99 -16.65
N LYS A 263 11.70 6.34 -17.24
CA LYS A 263 12.45 5.46 -18.13
C LYS A 263 13.01 4.23 -17.41
N SER A 264 13.53 4.39 -16.19
CA SER A 264 14.13 3.28 -15.44
C SER A 264 13.09 2.23 -15.03
N LEU A 265 11.95 2.64 -14.49
CA LEU A 265 10.88 1.71 -14.15
C LEU A 265 10.28 1.02 -15.37
N LYS A 266 10.05 1.75 -16.48
CA LYS A 266 9.55 1.13 -17.72
C LYS A 266 10.55 0.12 -18.29
N ALA A 267 11.84 0.38 -18.20
CA ALA A 267 12.86 -0.55 -18.65
C ALA A 267 12.88 -1.81 -17.76
N ALA A 268 12.81 -1.66 -16.46
CA ALA A 268 12.81 -2.77 -15.51
C ALA A 268 11.55 -3.64 -15.60
N MET A 269 10.38 -3.02 -15.80
CA MET A 269 9.11 -3.73 -15.98
C MET A 269 8.92 -4.33 -17.38
N GLY A 270 9.75 -3.95 -18.35
CA GLY A 270 9.65 -4.32 -19.75
C GLY A 270 8.86 -3.29 -20.58
N GLN A 271 9.44 -2.90 -21.71
CA GLN A 271 8.86 -1.86 -22.59
C GLN A 271 7.50 -2.27 -23.16
N GLU A 272 7.36 -3.51 -23.59
CA GLU A 272 6.11 -4.05 -24.16
C GLU A 272 5.01 -4.09 -23.09
N PHE A 273 5.31 -4.61 -21.89
CA PHE A 273 4.38 -4.59 -20.76
C PHE A 273 3.95 -3.16 -20.43
N SER A 274 4.91 -2.24 -20.29
CA SER A 274 4.63 -0.86 -19.91
C SER A 274 3.73 -0.16 -20.94
N ALA A 275 3.97 -0.38 -22.24
CA ALA A 275 3.14 0.18 -23.31
C ALA A 275 1.70 -0.38 -23.27
N ALA A 276 1.56 -1.70 -23.11
CA ALA A 276 0.26 -2.36 -23.00
C ALA A 276 -0.51 -1.90 -21.74
N TYR A 277 0.17 -1.84 -20.60
CA TYR A 277 -0.40 -1.37 -19.33
C TYR A 277 -0.90 0.07 -19.43
N LEU A 278 -0.06 0.98 -19.91
CA LEU A 278 -0.43 2.39 -20.10
C LEU A 278 -1.62 2.53 -21.05
N LYS A 279 -1.61 1.83 -22.19
CA LYS A 279 -2.73 1.85 -23.14
C LYS A 279 -4.04 1.45 -22.47
N MET A 280 -4.05 0.34 -21.74
CA MET A 280 -5.23 -0.16 -21.02
C MET A 280 -5.70 0.86 -19.96
N LYS A 281 -4.78 1.43 -19.20
CA LYS A 281 -5.11 2.36 -18.12
C LYS A 281 -5.55 3.75 -18.60
N TYR A 282 -5.02 4.22 -19.71
CA TYR A 282 -5.55 5.43 -20.36
C TYR A 282 -6.95 5.22 -20.90
N GLN A 283 -7.29 4.02 -21.40
CA GLN A 283 -8.67 3.70 -21.81
C GLN A 283 -9.63 3.70 -20.62
N GLU A 284 -9.21 3.13 -19.47
CA GLU A 284 -9.99 3.17 -18.22
C GLU A 284 -10.24 4.61 -17.77
N TRP A 285 -9.19 5.45 -17.78
CA TRP A 285 -9.32 6.87 -17.47
C TRP A 285 -10.29 7.60 -18.39
N ASN A 286 -10.17 7.42 -19.70
CA ASN A 286 -11.03 8.05 -20.68
C ASN A 286 -12.50 7.60 -20.52
N SER A 287 -12.71 6.33 -20.23
CA SER A 287 -14.06 5.79 -19.93
C SER A 287 -14.65 6.44 -18.68
N PHE A 288 -13.85 6.59 -17.62
CA PHE A 288 -14.28 7.28 -16.42
C PHE A 288 -14.63 8.76 -16.70
N MET A 289 -13.80 9.46 -17.46
CA MET A 289 -14.01 10.88 -17.80
C MET A 289 -15.22 11.13 -18.71
N SER A 290 -15.68 10.12 -19.44
CA SER A 290 -16.91 10.23 -20.25
C SER A 290 -18.17 9.86 -19.47
N HIS A 291 -18.06 9.47 -18.20
CA HIS A 291 -19.19 9.14 -17.36
C HIS A 291 -19.68 10.39 -16.59
N PHE A 292 -20.97 10.70 -16.71
CA PHE A 292 -21.59 11.80 -15.95
C PHE A 292 -21.94 11.36 -14.54
N SER A 293 -21.37 12.01 -13.53
CA SER A 293 -21.69 11.78 -12.13
C SER A 293 -22.94 12.57 -11.69
N SER A 294 -23.59 12.12 -10.61
CA SER A 294 -24.66 12.90 -9.98
C SER A 294 -24.14 14.26 -9.50
N TRP A 295 -22.92 14.30 -8.96
CA TRP A 295 -22.30 15.55 -8.52
C TRP A 295 -22.19 16.60 -9.63
N GLU A 296 -21.80 16.19 -10.87
CA GLU A 296 -21.75 17.10 -12.02
C GLU A 296 -23.13 17.64 -12.35
N LYS A 297 -24.16 16.77 -12.38
CA LYS A 297 -25.54 17.20 -12.63
C LYS A 297 -26.03 18.18 -11.56
N ASP A 298 -25.79 17.85 -10.28
CA ASP A 298 -26.26 18.65 -9.14
C ASP A 298 -25.56 20.02 -9.05
N ASN A 299 -24.35 20.16 -9.60
CA ASN A 299 -23.54 21.38 -9.44
C ASN A 299 -23.32 22.16 -10.74
N THR A 300 -23.62 21.59 -11.92
CA THR A 300 -23.27 22.23 -13.20
C THR A 300 -24.45 22.28 -14.21
N LEU A 301 -25.61 21.72 -13.90
CA LEU A 301 -26.72 21.65 -14.84
C LEU A 301 -27.27 23.04 -15.21
N ASP A 302 -27.28 23.94 -14.27
CA ASP A 302 -27.90 25.27 -14.40
C ASP A 302 -26.86 26.41 -14.53
N ILE A 303 -25.64 26.10 -15.00
CA ILE A 303 -24.62 27.14 -15.26
C ILE A 303 -24.83 27.77 -16.62
#